data_52354579d43e28c4d23568f13d483384
#
_entry.id   52354579d43e28c4d23568f13d483384
#
_cell.length_a   1.000
_cell.length_b   1.000
_cell.length_c   1.000
_cell.angle_alpha   90.00
_cell.angle_beta   90.00
_cell.angle_gamma   90.00
#
_symmetry.space_group_name_H-M   'P 1'
#
loop_
_entity.id
_entity.type
_entity.pdbx_description
1 polymer ?
#
loop_
_entity_poly.entity_id
_entity_poly.type
_entity_poly.pdbx_seq_one_letter_code
_entity_poly.pdbx_strand_id
1 'polypeptide(L)'
;MEVYYDTMLKKKWIKILDTFIYKYNNSCDLDILICETNKKDIYGEAIFDNKSALIKINFNAGDIEDTFIHELAHCISQERSHKLIWRHCYRKLKGISNE
;
A
#
# COMPACT_ATOMS: atom_id res chain seq x y z
N MET A 1 -7.94 -9.43 2.48
CA MET A 1 -6.86 -8.60 3.05
C MET A 1 -7.35 -7.98 4.35
N GLU A 2 -6.59 -8.15 5.41
CA GLU A 2 -6.86 -7.44 6.65
C GLU A 2 -5.84 -6.32 6.82
N VAL A 3 -6.33 -5.12 7.15
CA VAL A 3 -5.49 -3.95 7.27
C VAL A 3 -5.48 -3.48 8.72
N TYR A 4 -4.28 -3.28 9.23
CA TYR A 4 -4.03 -2.77 10.58
C TYR A 4 -3.26 -1.46 10.45
N TYR A 5 -3.59 -0.51 11.30
CA TYR A 5 -2.86 0.76 11.38
C TYR A 5 -1.91 0.72 12.56
N ASP A 6 -0.67 1.16 12.33
CA ASP A 6 0.29 1.32 13.41
C ASP A 6 -0.27 2.26 14.49
N THR A 7 -0.05 1.93 15.75
CA THR A 7 -0.55 2.73 16.87
C THR A 7 -0.04 4.17 16.87
N MET A 8 1.10 4.41 16.24
CA MET A 8 1.68 5.75 16.12
C MET A 8 1.14 6.54 14.93
N LEU A 9 0.31 5.92 14.09
CA LEU A 9 -0.23 6.58 12.90
C LEU A 9 -1.23 7.67 13.30
N LYS A 10 -1.03 8.87 12.77
CA LYS A 10 -1.88 10.02 13.09
C LYS A 10 -3.30 9.83 12.58
N LYS A 11 -4.28 10.30 13.35
CA LYS A 11 -5.71 10.21 13.00
C LYS A 11 -6.02 10.82 11.63
N LYS A 12 -5.36 11.93 11.28
CA LYS A 12 -5.57 12.59 9.99
C LYS A 12 -5.18 11.70 8.81
N TRP A 13 -4.14 10.87 8.98
CA TRP A 13 -3.73 9.91 7.95
C TRP A 13 -4.69 8.73 7.86
N ILE A 14 -5.16 8.25 9.02
CA ILE A 14 -6.16 7.18 9.07
C ILE A 14 -7.44 7.60 8.33
N LYS A 15 -7.89 8.84 8.53
CA LYS A 15 -9.07 9.36 7.82
C LYS A 15 -8.88 9.34 6.30
N ILE A 16 -7.69 9.70 5.82
CA ILE A 16 -7.39 9.65 4.38
C ILE A 16 -7.41 8.20 3.88
N LEU A 17 -6.74 7.30 4.60
CA LEU A 17 -6.72 5.88 4.23
C LEU A 17 -8.13 5.29 4.20
N ASP A 18 -8.97 5.63 5.17
CA ASP A 18 -10.34 5.12 5.26
C ASP A 18 -11.20 5.52 4.06
N THR A 19 -10.83 6.56 3.32
CA THR A 19 -11.58 6.97 2.12
C THR A 19 -11.42 6.00 0.96
N PHE A 20 -10.38 5.18 0.94
CA PHE A 20 -10.12 4.32 -0.22
C PHE A 20 -9.72 2.89 0.13
N ILE A 21 -9.24 2.62 1.34
CA ILE A 21 -8.64 1.32 1.67
C ILE A 21 -9.61 0.15 1.46
N TYR A 22 -10.91 0.37 1.71
CA TYR A 22 -11.93 -0.65 1.58
C TYR A 22 -12.04 -1.22 0.16
N LYS A 23 -11.69 -0.43 -0.86
CA LYS A 23 -11.74 -0.86 -2.26
C LYS A 23 -10.86 -2.08 -2.51
N TYR A 24 -9.81 -2.26 -1.71
CA TYR A 24 -8.77 -3.26 -1.93
C TYR A 24 -8.91 -4.50 -1.06
N ASN A 25 -10.00 -4.61 -0.28
CA ASN A 25 -10.18 -5.70 0.68
C ASN A 25 -10.07 -7.10 0.07
N ASN A 26 -10.47 -7.26 -1.19
CA ASN A 26 -10.45 -8.55 -1.89
C ASN A 26 -9.25 -8.70 -2.82
N SER A 27 -8.26 -7.84 -2.72
CA SER A 27 -7.11 -7.84 -3.64
C SER A 27 -6.10 -8.95 -3.35
N CYS A 28 -6.03 -9.40 -2.11
CA CYS A 28 -5.09 -10.45 -1.70
C CYS A 28 -5.49 -11.01 -0.33
N ASP A 29 -4.77 -12.06 0.09
CA ASP A 29 -4.99 -12.70 1.39
C ASP A 29 -3.96 -12.28 2.44
N LEU A 30 -3.14 -11.26 2.15
CA LEU A 30 -2.12 -10.79 3.07
C LEU A 30 -2.72 -9.97 4.22
N ASP A 31 -2.07 -10.05 5.37
CA ASP A 31 -2.30 -9.09 6.45
C ASP A 31 -1.36 -7.91 6.25
N ILE A 32 -1.91 -6.71 6.25
CA ILE A 32 -1.16 -5.49 5.94
C ILE A 32 -1.13 -4.57 7.17
N LEU A 33 0.06 -4.20 7.62
CA LEU A 33 0.25 -3.15 8.61
C LEU A 33 0.70 -1.88 7.90
N ILE A 34 -0.01 -0.77 8.11
CA ILE A 34 0.34 0.52 7.52
C ILE A 34 0.94 1.43 8.58
N CYS A 35 2.08 2.02 8.26
CA CYS A 35 2.72 3.02 9.10
C CYS A 35 3.26 4.19 8.28
N GLU A 36 3.66 5.23 8.96
CA GLU A 36 4.23 6.44 8.34
C GLU A 36 5.74 6.29 8.19
N THR A 37 6.29 6.84 7.10
CA THR A 37 7.72 7.08 6.98
C THR A 37 7.98 8.55 6.70
N ASN A 38 9.06 9.08 7.26
CA ASN A 38 9.52 10.43 7.02
C ASN A 38 10.83 10.44 6.23
N LYS A 39 11.21 9.31 5.64
CA LYS A 39 12.41 9.24 4.80
C LYS A 39 12.28 10.19 3.63
N LYS A 40 13.32 11.02 3.43
CA LYS A 40 13.40 11.89 2.26
C LYS A 40 13.57 11.04 1.01
N ASP A 41 13.09 11.54 -0.12
CA ASP A 41 13.28 10.96 -1.45
C ASP A 41 12.53 9.65 -1.70
N ILE A 42 11.65 9.22 -0.79
CA ILE A 42 10.75 8.09 -1.07
C ILE A 42 9.30 8.45 -0.80
N TYR A 43 8.40 7.92 -1.64
CA TYR A 43 6.96 8.04 -1.42
C TYR A 43 6.45 6.96 -0.48
N GLY A 44 7.01 5.77 -0.58
CA GLY A 44 6.63 4.65 0.25
C GLY A 44 7.64 3.51 0.17
N GLU A 45 7.39 2.49 0.97
CA GLU A 45 8.24 1.31 1.06
C GLU A 45 7.40 0.11 1.45
N ALA A 46 7.72 -1.06 0.92
CA ALA A 46 7.05 -2.30 1.28
C ALA A 46 8.06 -3.34 1.74
N ILE A 47 7.76 -3.98 2.88
CA ILE A 47 8.50 -5.12 3.40
C ILE A 47 7.47 -6.24 3.52
N PHE A 48 7.73 -7.39 2.89
CA PHE A 48 6.70 -8.41 2.78
C PHE A 48 7.27 -9.82 2.77
N ASP A 49 6.44 -10.77 3.20
CA ASP A 49 6.61 -12.19 2.98
C ASP A 49 5.32 -12.73 2.34
N ASN A 50 5.11 -14.05 2.33
CA ASN A 50 3.95 -14.65 1.67
C ASN A 50 2.66 -14.59 2.50
N LYS A 51 2.70 -14.05 3.72
CA LYS A 51 1.54 -14.00 4.64
C LYS A 51 1.19 -12.59 5.07
N SER A 52 2.20 -11.74 5.22
CA SER A 52 2.01 -10.41 5.77
C SER A 52 2.92 -9.39 5.11
N ALA A 53 2.57 -8.13 5.27
CA ALA A 53 3.36 -7.04 4.74
C ALA A 53 3.30 -5.81 5.64
N LEU A 54 4.37 -5.05 5.61
CA LEU A 54 4.44 -3.72 6.21
C LEU A 54 4.53 -2.72 5.07
N ILE A 55 3.57 -1.81 4.98
CA ILE A 55 3.57 -0.72 4.00
C ILE A 55 3.81 0.58 4.75
N LYS A 56 4.90 1.25 4.40
CA LYS A 56 5.24 2.56 4.93
C LYS A 56 4.89 3.61 3.89
N ILE A 57 4.20 4.67 4.31
CA ILE A 57 3.77 5.74 3.41
C ILE A 57 4.31 7.07 3.92
N ASN A 58 4.87 7.85 3.00
CA ASN A 58 5.18 9.25 3.26
C ASN A 58 3.95 10.06 2.90
N PHE A 59 3.15 10.41 3.93
CA PHE A 59 1.88 11.12 3.73
C PHE A 59 2.05 12.56 3.29
N ASN A 60 3.26 13.08 3.31
CA ASN A 60 3.56 14.45 2.89
C ASN A 60 4.09 14.53 1.45
N ALA A 61 4.12 13.42 0.73
CA ALA A 61 4.68 13.35 -0.62
C ALA A 61 3.76 12.54 -1.54
N GLY A 62 3.48 13.09 -2.72
CA GLY A 62 2.76 12.39 -3.77
C GLY A 62 1.29 12.12 -3.45
N ASP A 63 0.70 11.27 -4.27
CA ASP A 63 -0.68 10.80 -4.10
C ASP A 63 -0.68 9.58 -3.17
N ILE A 64 -1.40 9.67 -2.06
CA ILE A 64 -1.39 8.64 -1.01
C ILE A 64 -1.98 7.33 -1.52
N GLU A 65 -3.09 7.38 -2.24
CA GLU A 65 -3.71 6.16 -2.78
C GLU A 65 -2.79 5.51 -3.81
N ASP A 66 -2.19 6.28 -4.71
CA ASP A 66 -1.25 5.73 -5.70
C ASP A 66 -0.02 5.11 -5.02
N THR A 67 0.52 5.76 -4.00
CA THR A 67 1.63 5.20 -3.22
C THR A 67 1.22 3.89 -2.58
N PHE A 68 0.03 3.83 -1.97
CA PHE A 68 -0.47 2.61 -1.35
C PHE A 68 -0.56 1.46 -2.37
N ILE A 69 -1.16 1.70 -3.55
CA ILE A 69 -1.30 0.63 -4.55
C ILE A 69 0.04 0.24 -5.18
N HIS A 70 0.98 1.17 -5.29
CA HIS A 70 2.34 0.88 -5.75
C HIS A 70 3.01 -0.14 -4.80
N GLU A 71 2.96 0.13 -3.50
CA GLU A 71 3.54 -0.76 -2.50
C GLU A 71 2.75 -2.07 -2.36
N LEU A 72 1.41 -2.00 -2.43
CA LEU A 72 0.58 -3.19 -2.39
C LEU A 72 0.87 -4.12 -3.58
N ALA A 73 1.15 -3.55 -4.76
CA ALA A 73 1.54 -4.33 -5.93
C ALA A 73 2.84 -5.11 -5.70
N HIS A 74 3.82 -4.53 -5.00
CA HIS A 74 5.03 -5.26 -4.60
C HIS A 74 4.68 -6.44 -3.69
N CYS A 75 3.77 -6.23 -2.74
CA CYS A 75 3.36 -7.27 -1.79
C CYS A 75 2.63 -8.42 -2.50
N ILE A 76 1.69 -8.10 -3.39
CA ILE A 76 0.89 -9.11 -4.11
C ILE A 76 1.76 -9.91 -5.09
N SER A 77 2.60 -9.21 -5.85
CA SER A 77 3.49 -9.85 -6.82
C SER A 77 4.66 -10.59 -6.19
N GLN A 78 4.96 -10.28 -4.93
CA GLN A 78 6.17 -10.76 -4.23
C GLN A 78 7.45 -10.36 -4.96
N GLU A 79 7.40 -9.23 -5.69
CA GLU A 79 8.49 -8.71 -6.50
C GLU A 79 8.98 -7.38 -5.94
N ARG A 80 10.28 -7.26 -5.71
CA ARG A 80 10.90 -6.00 -5.27
C ARG A 80 11.17 -5.05 -6.44
N SER A 81 11.26 -5.60 -7.65
CA SER A 81 11.47 -4.83 -8.89
C SER A 81 10.13 -4.47 -9.53
N HIS A 82 10.17 -3.59 -10.54
CA HIS A 82 8.97 -3.19 -11.31
C HIS A 82 8.87 -3.98 -12.62
N LYS A 83 9.14 -5.28 -12.56
CA LYS A 83 9.06 -6.17 -13.71
C LYS A 83 7.61 -6.52 -14.06
N LEU A 84 7.44 -7.45 -14.98
CA LEU A 84 6.16 -7.77 -15.61
C LEU A 84 5.07 -8.13 -14.60
N ILE A 85 5.37 -8.96 -13.61
CA ILE A 85 4.38 -9.40 -12.62
C ILE A 85 3.92 -8.21 -11.77
N TRP A 86 4.86 -7.37 -11.31
CA TRP A 86 4.53 -6.16 -10.56
C TRP A 86 3.62 -5.23 -11.40
N ARG A 87 3.98 -5.01 -12.66
CA ARG A 87 3.19 -4.14 -13.55
C ARG A 87 1.76 -4.65 -13.71
N HIS A 88 1.60 -5.96 -13.85
CA HIS A 88 0.29 -6.58 -13.96
C HIS A 88 -0.54 -6.33 -12.70
N CYS A 89 0.04 -6.54 -11.52
CA CYS A 89 -0.63 -6.27 -10.25
C CYS A 89 -0.98 -4.79 -10.10
N TYR A 90 -0.05 -3.91 -10.43
CA TYR A 90 -0.27 -2.47 -10.33
C TYR A 90 -1.42 -2.01 -11.23
N ARG A 91 -1.48 -2.49 -12.47
CA ARG A 91 -2.55 -2.14 -13.41
C ARG A 91 -3.91 -2.61 -12.90
N LYS A 92 -3.98 -3.81 -12.33
CA LYS A 92 -5.22 -4.30 -11.71
C LYS A 92 -5.68 -3.39 -10.58
N LEU A 93 -4.77 -3.00 -9.71
CA LEU A 93 -5.09 -2.13 -8.59
C LEU A 93 -5.49 -0.72 -9.07
N LYS A 94 -4.86 -0.21 -10.12
CA LYS A 94 -5.26 1.06 -10.75
C LYS A 94 -6.69 0.97 -11.30
N GLY A 95 -7.07 -0.16 -11.88
CA GLY A 95 -8.45 -0.39 -12.31
C GLY A 95 -9.45 -0.27 -11.16
N ILE A 96 -9.13 -0.82 -10.01
CA ILE A 96 -9.94 -0.71 -8.81
C ILE A 96 -9.98 0.75 -8.32
N SER A 97 -8.83 1.43 -8.33
CA SER A 97 -8.71 2.84 -7.92
C SER A 97 -9.63 3.75 -8.73
N ASN A 98 -9.86 3.44 -10.00
CA ASN A 98 -10.66 4.26 -10.91
C ASN A 98 -12.16 3.93 -10.87
N GLU A 99 -12.57 3.03 -10.03
CA GLU A 99 -13.98 2.72 -9.80
C GLU A 99 -14.64 3.77 -8.84
#